data_fa500f0883a26c9382686ee3f9ee0404
#
_entry.id   fa500f0883a26c9382686ee3f9ee0404
#
_cell.length_a   1.000
_cell.length_b   1.000
_cell.length_c   1.000
_cell.angle_alpha   90.00
_cell.angle_beta   90.00
_cell.angle_gamma   90.00
#
_symmetry.space_group_name_H-M   'P 1'
#
loop_
_entity.id
_entity.type
_entity.pdbx_description
1 polymer ?
#
loop_
_entity_poly.entity_id
_entity_poly.type
_entity_poly.pdbx_seq_one_letter_code
_entity_poly.pdbx_strand_id
1 'polypeptide(L)'
;PQHASRPFDKNRDGFVMGEGAGALVLESYEDAIARGARIYGELIGFGESGDANHITTPTMDGPLRAMKGAYKMAGEPKVDYVNAHGTSTPINDKNETAALKELFGGKENCPPVSSIKGQVGHCLGAAGAIEAVVCLMAMRDGVLPPTINYSTPDENCDLDYIPNQARKAEITVAMS
;
A
#
# COMPACT_ATOMS: atom_id res chain seq x y z
N PRO A 1 22.05 8.91 -3.08
CA PRO A 1 21.42 9.82 -4.05
C PRO A 1 20.02 10.20 -3.58
N GLN A 2 19.64 11.48 -3.75
CA GLN A 2 18.36 12.02 -3.26
C GLN A 2 17.11 11.39 -3.94
N HIS A 3 17.30 10.71 -5.07
CA HIS A 3 16.23 10.09 -5.85
C HIS A 3 16.45 8.58 -6.05
N ALA A 4 17.06 7.90 -5.09
CA ALA A 4 17.39 6.49 -5.22
C ALA A 4 16.12 5.62 -5.10
N SER A 5 15.27 5.85 -4.08
CA SER A 5 13.98 5.17 -3.96
C SER A 5 12.95 5.85 -4.88
N ARG A 6 12.50 5.11 -5.90
CA ARG A 6 11.56 5.57 -6.92
C ARG A 6 10.54 4.49 -7.28
N PRO A 7 9.60 4.19 -6.37
CA PRO A 7 8.62 3.13 -6.61
C PRO A 7 7.87 3.33 -7.93
N PHE A 8 7.66 2.24 -8.66
CA PHE A 8 6.95 2.16 -9.95
C PHE A 8 7.58 2.93 -11.12
N ASP A 9 8.66 3.68 -10.90
CA ASP A 9 9.40 4.36 -11.99
C ASP A 9 10.13 3.34 -12.86
N LYS A 10 10.23 3.60 -14.16
CA LYS A 10 10.93 2.72 -15.12
C LYS A 10 12.40 2.51 -14.76
N ASN A 11 13.04 3.52 -14.18
CA ASN A 11 14.46 3.49 -13.82
C ASN A 11 14.72 3.06 -12.38
N ARG A 12 13.73 2.43 -11.70
CA ARG A 12 13.93 1.85 -10.38
C ARG A 12 14.90 0.69 -10.44
N ASP A 13 15.79 0.59 -9.49
CA ASP A 13 16.87 -0.40 -9.47
C ASP A 13 17.08 -1.09 -8.11
N GLY A 14 16.22 -0.79 -7.14
CA GLY A 14 16.29 -1.39 -5.82
C GLY A 14 15.64 -0.51 -4.75
N PHE A 15 15.48 -1.05 -3.56
CA PHE A 15 14.97 -0.30 -2.42
C PHE A 15 16.11 0.43 -1.67
N VAL A 16 15.76 1.52 -1.01
CA VAL A 16 16.64 2.20 -0.04
C VAL A 16 16.20 1.77 1.36
N MET A 17 17.15 1.29 2.15
CA MET A 17 16.88 0.92 3.53
C MET A 17 16.52 2.16 4.35
N GLY A 18 15.40 2.13 5.05
CA GLY A 18 14.94 3.18 5.96
C GLY A 18 15.00 2.74 7.41
N GLU A 19 14.85 3.68 8.32
CA GLU A 19 14.73 3.43 9.76
C GLU A 19 13.39 3.96 10.26
N GLY A 20 12.74 3.21 11.14
CA GLY A 20 11.47 3.63 11.69
C GLY A 20 10.86 2.60 12.63
N ALA A 21 9.81 3.01 13.32
CA ALA A 21 8.96 2.17 14.13
C ALA A 21 7.51 2.64 14.01
N GLY A 22 6.56 1.73 14.16
CA GLY A 22 5.14 2.03 14.20
C GLY A 22 4.45 1.18 15.26
N ALA A 23 3.46 1.74 15.91
CA ALA A 23 2.62 1.04 16.87
C ALA A 23 1.15 1.45 16.66
N LEU A 24 0.26 0.46 16.67
CA LEU A 24 -1.17 0.65 16.65
C LEU A 24 -1.78 0.00 17.87
N VAL A 25 -2.72 0.69 18.52
CA VAL A 25 -3.52 0.13 19.60
C VAL A 25 -4.80 -0.42 18.99
N LEU A 26 -4.98 -1.72 19.07
CA LEU A 26 -6.18 -2.43 18.60
C LEU A 26 -7.02 -2.86 19.79
N GLU A 27 -8.31 -2.65 19.70
CA GLU A 27 -9.28 -3.14 20.69
C GLU A 27 -10.61 -3.44 19.99
N SER A 28 -11.53 -4.12 20.69
CA SER A 28 -12.86 -4.35 20.12
C SER A 28 -13.60 -3.02 19.91
N TYR A 29 -14.42 -2.94 18.86
CA TYR A 29 -15.20 -1.74 18.56
C TYR A 29 -16.11 -1.36 19.72
N GLU A 30 -16.75 -2.37 20.34
CA GLU A 30 -17.67 -2.21 21.46
C GLU A 30 -16.95 -1.59 22.69
N ASP A 31 -15.76 -2.06 23.02
CA ASP A 31 -14.98 -1.53 24.14
C ASP A 31 -14.51 -0.10 23.87
N ALA A 32 -14.06 0.18 22.65
CA ALA A 32 -13.67 1.53 22.21
C ALA A 32 -14.82 2.52 22.38
N ILE A 33 -16.02 2.17 21.92
CA ILE A 33 -17.23 2.99 22.09
C ILE A 33 -17.60 3.13 23.55
N ALA A 34 -17.60 2.03 24.34
CA ALA A 34 -18.02 2.05 25.74
C ALA A 34 -17.15 3.00 26.62
N ARG A 35 -15.86 3.11 26.32
CA ARG A 35 -14.96 4.04 27.02
C ARG A 35 -14.84 5.43 26.39
N GLY A 36 -15.55 5.71 25.30
CA GLY A 36 -15.49 6.99 24.60
C GLY A 36 -14.16 7.24 23.88
N ALA A 37 -13.52 6.18 23.36
CA ALA A 37 -12.27 6.31 22.65
C ALA A 37 -12.42 7.09 21.35
N ARG A 38 -11.35 7.78 20.96
CA ARG A 38 -11.23 8.26 19.58
C ARG A 38 -10.86 7.08 18.67
N ILE A 39 -11.77 6.70 17.79
CA ILE A 39 -11.54 5.68 16.77
C ILE A 39 -10.99 6.36 15.52
N TYR A 40 -9.85 5.89 15.01
CA TYR A 40 -9.22 6.40 13.78
C TYR A 40 -9.68 5.65 12.54
N GLY A 41 -10.09 4.41 12.70
CA GLY A 41 -10.63 3.53 11.66
C GLY A 41 -10.89 2.14 12.22
N GLU A 42 -11.48 1.30 11.40
CA GLU A 42 -11.76 -0.10 11.71
C GLU A 42 -10.90 -1.00 10.80
N LEU A 43 -10.28 -2.03 11.36
CA LEU A 43 -9.64 -3.08 10.59
C LEU A 43 -10.70 -4.10 10.16
N ILE A 44 -11.19 -3.98 8.94
CA ILE A 44 -12.32 -4.76 8.42
C ILE A 44 -11.90 -6.02 7.66
N GLY A 45 -10.62 -6.14 7.29
CA GLY A 45 -10.12 -7.29 6.57
C GLY A 45 -8.64 -7.52 6.77
N PHE A 46 -8.27 -8.78 6.78
CA PHE A 46 -6.89 -9.25 6.92
C PHE A 46 -6.66 -10.46 6.01
N GLY A 47 -5.48 -10.54 5.42
CA GLY A 47 -5.09 -11.68 4.61
C GLY A 47 -3.60 -11.92 4.67
N GLU A 48 -3.22 -13.18 4.70
CA GLU A 48 -1.83 -13.62 4.71
C GLU A 48 -1.60 -14.78 3.75
N SER A 49 -0.40 -14.91 3.26
CA SER A 49 0.01 -16.05 2.44
C SER A 49 1.52 -16.24 2.47
N GLY A 50 1.97 -17.47 2.26
CA GLY A 50 3.38 -17.77 1.95
C GLY A 50 3.55 -17.91 0.45
N ASP A 51 4.50 -17.21 -0.14
CA ASP A 51 4.83 -17.34 -1.57
C ASP A 51 5.56 -18.66 -1.87
N ALA A 52 6.47 -19.08 -0.99
CA ALA A 52 7.23 -20.32 -1.04
C ALA A 52 7.95 -20.57 -2.39
N ASN A 53 8.19 -19.52 -3.19
CA ASN A 53 8.90 -19.65 -4.47
C ASN A 53 10.41 -19.54 -4.31
N HIS A 54 10.91 -18.37 -3.97
CA HIS A 54 12.32 -18.09 -3.81
C HIS A 54 12.52 -16.98 -2.77
N ILE A 55 13.65 -17.04 -2.03
CA ILE A 55 13.90 -16.10 -0.92
C ILE A 55 13.93 -14.62 -1.34
N THR A 56 14.34 -14.33 -2.57
CA THR A 56 14.48 -12.96 -3.08
C THR A 56 13.71 -12.68 -4.37
N THR A 57 13.00 -13.67 -4.90
CA THR A 57 12.25 -13.53 -6.16
C THR A 57 10.77 -13.83 -5.90
N PRO A 58 10.00 -12.83 -5.46
CA PRO A 58 8.57 -12.99 -5.20
C PRO A 58 7.81 -13.28 -6.49
N THR A 59 6.73 -14.04 -6.37
CA THR A 59 5.73 -14.19 -7.44
C THR A 59 4.59 -13.20 -7.27
N MET A 60 3.70 -13.14 -8.23
CA MET A 60 2.45 -12.41 -8.11
C MET A 60 1.43 -13.15 -7.23
N ASP A 61 1.46 -14.48 -7.22
CA ASP A 61 0.44 -15.33 -6.59
C ASP A 61 0.35 -15.14 -5.07
N GLY A 62 1.48 -15.10 -4.37
CA GLY A 62 1.51 -14.91 -2.92
C GLY A 62 0.82 -13.63 -2.50
N PRO A 63 1.29 -12.45 -2.93
CA PRO A 63 0.65 -11.17 -2.63
C PRO A 63 -0.82 -11.12 -3.05
N LEU A 64 -1.16 -11.64 -4.22
CA LEU A 64 -2.55 -11.67 -4.70
C LEU A 64 -3.48 -12.48 -3.79
N ARG A 65 -3.03 -13.64 -3.29
CA ARG A 65 -3.83 -14.45 -2.36
C ARG A 65 -4.04 -13.72 -1.03
N ALA A 66 -3.03 -13.05 -0.51
CA ALA A 66 -3.16 -12.24 0.70
C ALA A 66 -4.17 -11.09 0.50
N MET A 67 -4.04 -10.34 -0.58
CA MET A 67 -4.97 -9.26 -0.93
C MET A 67 -6.39 -9.75 -1.14
N LYS A 68 -6.58 -10.86 -1.88
CA LYS A 68 -7.92 -11.49 -2.07
C LYS A 68 -8.53 -11.94 -0.73
N GLY A 69 -7.71 -12.47 0.18
CA GLY A 69 -8.15 -12.85 1.53
C GLY A 69 -8.67 -11.66 2.33
N ALA A 70 -7.89 -10.58 2.40
CA ALA A 70 -8.28 -9.35 3.07
C ALA A 70 -9.53 -8.71 2.45
N TYR A 71 -9.58 -8.61 1.13
CA TYR A 71 -10.68 -8.01 0.39
C TYR A 71 -12.00 -8.78 0.59
N LYS A 72 -11.94 -10.11 0.51
CA LYS A 72 -13.09 -10.99 0.76
C LYS A 72 -13.56 -10.91 2.22
N MET A 73 -12.64 -10.91 3.18
CA MET A 73 -12.98 -10.78 4.62
C MET A 73 -13.68 -9.44 4.91
N ALA A 74 -13.28 -8.37 4.24
CA ALA A 74 -13.89 -7.05 4.33
C ALA A 74 -15.28 -6.95 3.66
N GLY A 75 -15.75 -7.98 2.98
CA GLY A 75 -17.03 -7.96 2.24
C GLY A 75 -16.92 -7.30 0.87
N GLU A 76 -15.74 -7.27 0.31
CA GLU A 76 -15.44 -6.74 -1.04
C GLU A 76 -15.90 -5.27 -1.23
N PRO A 77 -15.53 -4.36 -0.31
CA PRO A 77 -15.98 -2.98 -0.37
C PRO A 77 -15.34 -2.24 -1.56
N LYS A 78 -15.93 -1.11 -1.94
CA LYS A 78 -15.23 -0.19 -2.82
C LYS A 78 -14.00 0.35 -2.09
N VAL A 79 -12.81 0.05 -2.59
CA VAL A 79 -11.54 0.58 -2.08
C VAL A 79 -11.28 1.93 -2.74
N ASP A 80 -10.98 2.96 -1.95
CA ASP A 80 -10.73 4.32 -2.45
C ASP A 80 -9.24 4.64 -2.58
N TYR A 81 -8.38 3.86 -1.91
CA TYR A 81 -6.93 4.04 -1.92
C TYR A 81 -6.18 2.76 -1.58
N VAL A 82 -5.05 2.53 -2.24
CA VAL A 82 -4.08 1.48 -1.89
C VAL A 82 -2.74 2.12 -1.53
N ASN A 83 -2.28 1.88 -0.29
CA ASN A 83 -0.90 2.11 0.10
C ASN A 83 -0.11 0.86 -0.24
N ALA A 84 0.61 0.88 -1.35
CA ALA A 84 1.28 -0.28 -1.89
C ALA A 84 2.58 -0.60 -1.15
N HIS A 85 2.98 -1.86 -1.19
CA HIS A 85 4.32 -2.26 -0.77
C HIS A 85 5.40 -1.49 -1.54
N GLY A 86 5.32 -1.41 -2.87
CA GLY A 86 6.04 -0.47 -3.72
C GLY A 86 7.48 -0.24 -3.32
N THR A 87 8.34 -1.25 -3.43
CA THR A 87 9.70 -1.25 -2.89
C THR A 87 10.72 -0.53 -3.76
N SER A 88 10.34 -0.06 -4.94
CA SER A 88 11.30 0.45 -5.94
C SER A 88 12.19 -0.65 -6.53
N THR A 89 11.78 -1.92 -6.45
CA THR A 89 12.48 -3.02 -7.09
C THR A 89 11.83 -3.39 -8.42
N PRO A 90 12.61 -3.80 -9.44
CA PRO A 90 12.06 -4.16 -10.75
C PRO A 90 10.97 -5.23 -10.69
N ILE A 91 11.16 -6.25 -9.86
CA ILE A 91 10.27 -7.42 -9.78
C ILE A 91 9.02 -7.12 -8.94
N ASN A 92 9.20 -6.59 -7.72
CA ASN A 92 8.08 -6.36 -6.82
C ASN A 92 7.04 -5.42 -7.43
N ASP A 93 7.47 -4.26 -7.91
CA ASP A 93 6.54 -3.22 -8.35
C ASP A 93 5.72 -3.66 -9.58
N LYS A 94 6.36 -4.42 -10.48
CA LYS A 94 5.66 -5.05 -11.61
C LYS A 94 4.65 -6.10 -11.14
N ASN A 95 5.03 -6.99 -10.23
CA ASN A 95 4.18 -8.06 -9.75
C ASN A 95 2.99 -7.51 -8.93
N GLU A 96 3.23 -6.50 -8.11
CA GLU A 96 2.19 -5.84 -7.32
C GLU A 96 1.18 -5.11 -8.23
N THR A 97 1.66 -4.42 -9.27
CA THR A 97 0.81 -3.83 -10.31
C THR A 97 -0.09 -4.87 -10.96
N ALA A 98 0.47 -6.01 -11.36
CA ALA A 98 -0.30 -7.10 -11.97
C ALA A 98 -1.32 -7.70 -10.99
N ALA A 99 -0.93 -7.89 -9.73
CA ALA A 99 -1.81 -8.42 -8.69
C ALA A 99 -2.99 -7.47 -8.39
N LEU A 100 -2.75 -6.17 -8.32
CA LEU A 100 -3.81 -5.16 -8.14
C LEU A 100 -4.78 -5.15 -9.33
N LYS A 101 -4.28 -5.22 -10.55
CA LYS A 101 -5.14 -5.33 -11.75
C LYS A 101 -6.02 -6.57 -11.70
N GLU A 102 -5.46 -7.71 -11.29
CA GLU A 102 -6.25 -8.94 -11.17
C GLU A 102 -7.27 -8.86 -10.03
N LEU A 103 -6.88 -8.30 -8.88
CA LEU A 103 -7.77 -8.14 -7.73
C LEU A 103 -9.02 -7.31 -8.08
N PHE A 104 -8.81 -6.19 -8.76
CA PHE A 104 -9.89 -5.24 -9.11
C PHE A 104 -10.52 -5.46 -10.48
N GLY A 105 -10.10 -6.52 -11.22
CA GLY A 105 -10.71 -6.88 -12.50
C GLY A 105 -10.35 -5.95 -13.67
N GLY A 106 -9.19 -5.32 -13.63
CA GLY A 106 -8.66 -4.47 -14.69
C GLY A 106 -8.09 -3.16 -14.18
N LYS A 107 -7.23 -2.55 -15.00
CA LYS A 107 -6.57 -1.27 -14.69
C LYS A 107 -7.58 -0.14 -14.39
N GLU A 108 -8.65 -0.11 -15.15
CA GLU A 108 -9.70 0.92 -15.08
C GLU A 108 -10.51 0.88 -13.79
N ASN A 109 -10.48 -0.25 -13.08
CA ASN A 109 -11.18 -0.45 -11.82
C ASN A 109 -10.24 -0.29 -10.61
N CYS A 110 -8.92 -0.18 -10.83
CA CYS A 110 -7.98 0.01 -9.75
C CYS A 110 -8.17 1.38 -9.10
N PRO A 111 -8.22 1.45 -7.76
CA PRO A 111 -8.17 2.73 -7.07
C PRO A 111 -6.80 3.40 -7.26
N PRO A 112 -6.67 4.69 -6.89
CA PRO A 112 -5.37 5.33 -6.78
C PRO A 112 -4.43 4.55 -5.86
N VAL A 113 -3.18 4.41 -6.25
CA VAL A 113 -2.14 3.64 -5.55
C VAL A 113 -0.98 4.58 -5.22
N SER A 114 -0.35 4.45 -4.07
CA SER A 114 0.96 5.08 -3.87
C SER A 114 1.86 4.27 -2.95
N SER A 115 3.15 4.50 -3.06
CA SER A 115 4.13 3.99 -2.10
C SER A 115 4.84 5.14 -1.42
N ILE A 116 4.82 5.13 -0.10
CA ILE A 116 5.55 6.10 0.73
C ILE A 116 7.03 5.77 0.85
N LYS A 117 7.48 4.64 0.32
CA LYS A 117 8.90 4.24 0.37
C LYS A 117 9.83 5.14 -0.46
N GLY A 118 9.27 5.99 -1.32
CA GLY A 118 10.01 7.10 -1.92
C GLY A 118 10.46 8.14 -0.88
N GLN A 119 9.63 8.38 0.16
CA GLN A 119 9.89 9.36 1.23
C GLN A 119 10.70 8.77 2.40
N VAL A 120 10.31 7.57 2.88
CA VAL A 120 10.82 7.02 4.14
C VAL A 120 11.78 5.85 3.96
N GLY A 121 11.99 5.41 2.73
CA GLY A 121 12.71 4.17 2.46
C GLY A 121 11.92 2.94 2.87
N HIS A 122 12.55 1.77 2.82
CA HIS A 122 11.97 0.51 3.24
C HIS A 122 12.39 0.19 4.68
N CYS A 123 11.50 0.42 5.63
CA CYS A 123 11.74 0.19 7.05
C CYS A 123 11.56 -1.28 7.48
N LEU A 124 11.57 -2.21 6.52
CA LEU A 124 11.47 -3.68 6.75
C LEU A 124 10.31 -4.04 7.68
N GLY A 125 10.59 -4.62 8.85
CA GLY A 125 9.56 -5.04 9.80
C GLY A 125 8.66 -3.91 10.34
N ALA A 126 9.09 -2.65 10.27
CA ALA A 126 8.27 -1.51 10.67
C ALA A 126 7.37 -0.98 9.54
N ALA A 127 7.62 -1.38 8.28
CA ALA A 127 6.95 -0.81 7.11
C ALA A 127 5.43 -0.91 7.19
N GLY A 128 4.88 -2.08 7.49
CA GLY A 128 3.43 -2.30 7.56
C GLY A 128 2.73 -1.44 8.62
N ALA A 129 3.33 -1.27 9.80
CA ALA A 129 2.76 -0.41 10.83
C ALA A 129 2.78 1.08 10.43
N ILE A 130 3.87 1.54 9.79
CA ILE A 130 3.97 2.91 9.28
C ILE A 130 2.94 3.13 8.16
N GLU A 131 2.79 2.19 7.24
CA GLU A 131 1.85 2.25 6.12
C GLU A 131 0.39 2.26 6.61
N ALA A 132 0.06 1.45 7.61
CA ALA A 132 -1.26 1.47 8.24
C ALA A 132 -1.56 2.83 8.89
N VAL A 133 -0.60 3.43 9.61
CA VAL A 133 -0.76 4.78 10.17
C VAL A 133 -0.97 5.80 9.07
N VAL A 134 -0.23 5.72 7.97
CA VAL A 134 -0.40 6.62 6.82
C VAL A 134 -1.78 6.48 6.19
N CYS A 135 -2.31 5.25 6.06
CA CYS A 135 -3.69 5.04 5.59
C CYS A 135 -4.72 5.74 6.51
N LEU A 136 -4.60 5.57 7.83
CA LEU A 136 -5.49 6.22 8.80
C LEU A 136 -5.39 7.76 8.73
N MET A 137 -4.18 8.30 8.55
CA MET A 137 -3.99 9.74 8.38
C MET A 137 -4.56 10.23 7.05
N ALA A 138 -4.36 9.49 5.96
CA ALA A 138 -4.93 9.81 4.65
C ALA A 138 -6.46 9.88 4.70
N MET A 139 -7.10 8.91 5.35
CA MET A 139 -8.56 8.89 5.58
C MET A 139 -9.00 10.10 6.41
N ARG A 140 -8.31 10.40 7.52
CA ARG A 140 -8.63 11.53 8.40
C ARG A 140 -8.53 12.87 7.70
N ASP A 141 -7.47 13.07 6.91
CA ASP A 141 -7.12 14.37 6.33
C ASP A 141 -7.70 14.56 4.92
N GLY A 142 -8.26 13.50 4.33
CA GLY A 142 -8.80 13.54 2.97
C GLY A 142 -7.72 13.81 1.92
N VAL A 143 -6.53 13.21 2.11
CA VAL A 143 -5.37 13.45 1.25
C VAL A 143 -4.68 12.14 0.91
N LEU A 144 -4.57 11.85 -0.37
CA LEU A 144 -3.77 10.74 -0.90
C LEU A 144 -2.30 11.14 -0.91
N PRO A 145 -1.43 10.40 -0.19
CA PRO A 145 0.02 10.66 -0.24
C PRO A 145 0.60 10.31 -1.60
N PRO A 146 1.61 11.04 -2.09
CA PRO A 146 2.18 10.78 -3.40
C PRO A 146 3.20 9.64 -3.40
N THR A 147 3.43 9.06 -4.56
CA THR A 147 4.67 8.35 -4.87
C THR A 147 5.67 9.37 -5.41
N ILE A 148 6.68 9.71 -4.64
CA ILE A 148 7.71 10.68 -5.08
C ILE A 148 8.80 10.01 -5.91
N ASN A 149 9.62 10.83 -6.57
CA ASN A 149 10.70 10.41 -7.48
C ASN A 149 10.20 9.64 -8.72
N TYR A 150 8.91 9.75 -9.03
CA TYR A 150 8.32 9.17 -10.24
C TYR A 150 8.56 10.15 -11.41
N SER A 151 9.43 9.77 -12.33
CA SER A 151 9.82 10.62 -13.47
C SER A 151 9.58 9.98 -14.82
N THR A 152 9.72 8.66 -14.90
CA THR A 152 9.64 7.91 -16.15
C THR A 152 8.61 6.80 -16.04
N PRO A 153 7.50 6.87 -16.78
CA PRO A 153 6.49 5.81 -16.79
C PRO A 153 7.07 4.46 -17.24
N ASP A 154 6.62 3.39 -16.60
CA ASP A 154 6.93 2.01 -16.98
C ASP A 154 5.65 1.34 -17.51
N GLU A 155 5.73 0.72 -18.70
CA GLU A 155 4.62 0.00 -19.31
C GLU A 155 4.07 -1.17 -18.47
N ASN A 156 4.91 -1.73 -17.57
CA ASN A 156 4.53 -2.78 -16.63
C ASN A 156 3.94 -2.24 -15.32
N CYS A 157 4.07 -0.93 -15.09
CA CYS A 157 3.58 -0.23 -13.90
C CYS A 157 2.74 0.96 -14.39
N ASP A 158 1.51 0.70 -14.84
CA ASP A 158 0.68 1.63 -15.58
C ASP A 158 -0.62 2.06 -14.85
N LEU A 159 -0.66 1.92 -13.52
CA LEU A 159 -1.75 2.41 -12.68
C LEU A 159 -1.60 3.92 -12.36
N ASP A 160 -2.57 4.49 -11.65
CA ASP A 160 -2.48 5.84 -11.10
C ASP A 160 -1.69 5.81 -9.78
N TYR A 161 -0.39 6.09 -9.85
CA TYR A 161 0.51 6.05 -8.68
C TYR A 161 0.59 7.37 -7.91
N ILE A 162 -0.29 8.33 -8.17
CA ILE A 162 -0.29 9.66 -7.52
C ILE A 162 1.10 10.30 -7.60
N PRO A 163 1.61 10.58 -8.82
CA PRO A 163 3.01 10.94 -9.01
C PRO A 163 3.36 12.29 -8.39
N ASN A 164 4.36 12.30 -7.52
CA ASN A 164 5.08 13.43 -6.95
C ASN A 164 4.28 14.45 -6.14
N GLN A 165 2.97 14.54 -6.28
CA GLN A 165 2.15 15.52 -5.57
C GLN A 165 0.97 14.86 -4.89
N ALA A 166 0.72 15.22 -3.63
CA ALA A 166 -0.45 14.77 -2.89
C ALA A 166 -1.74 15.26 -3.55
N ARG A 167 -2.80 14.48 -3.45
CA ARG A 167 -4.10 14.77 -4.06
C ARG A 167 -5.23 14.70 -3.02
N LYS A 168 -6.11 15.67 -3.00
CA LYS A 168 -7.31 15.63 -2.17
C LYS A 168 -8.26 14.56 -2.69
N ALA A 169 -8.82 13.77 -1.79
CA ALA A 169 -9.83 12.76 -2.08
C ALA A 169 -10.63 12.44 -0.81
N GLU A 170 -11.87 12.00 -0.99
CA GLU A 170 -12.61 11.34 0.07
C GLU A 170 -12.18 9.88 0.12
N ILE A 171 -11.75 9.41 1.29
CA ILE A 171 -11.21 8.06 1.49
C ILE A 171 -11.98 7.43 2.64
N THR A 172 -12.83 6.47 2.32
CA THR A 172 -13.60 5.71 3.31
C THR A 172 -12.95 4.36 3.56
N VAL A 173 -12.42 3.72 2.53
CA VAL A 173 -11.75 2.42 2.61
C VAL A 173 -10.37 2.51 1.98
N ALA A 174 -9.35 2.16 2.77
CA ALA A 174 -7.98 2.03 2.30
C ALA A 174 -7.48 0.60 2.49
N MET A 175 -6.62 0.15 1.59
CA MET A 175 -5.90 -1.13 1.67
C MET A 175 -4.41 -0.85 1.81
N SER A 176 -3.71 -1.63 2.65
CA SER A 176 -2.25 -1.58 2.81
C SER A 176 -1.68 -3.00 2.80
#